data_8040d648c10de3371b5d7a01240f2ecc
#
_entry.id   8040d648c10de3371b5d7a01240f2ecc
#
_cell.length_a   1.000
_cell.length_b   1.000
_cell.length_c   1.000
_cell.angle_alpha   90.00
_cell.angle_beta   90.00
_cell.angle_gamma   90.00
#
_symmetry.space_group_name_H-M   'P 1'
#
loop_
_entity.id
_entity.type
_entity.pdbx_description
1 polymer ?
#
loop_
_entity_poly.entity_id
_entity_poly.type
_entity_poly.pdbx_seq_one_letter_code
_entity_poly.pdbx_strand_id
1 'polypeptide(L)'
;MHSSRRDAFHPVNGQPLASLSMTPKGFTVTTAPWYDDAREAASKRPVAERPTTYETGQRIAQFIAGPWLHAEHVEAVVSTGVQGVVFHGTGLGHLPIDDPQNDAPENALLWRILTRCVNRELPVVIVNQCIHGPVDMNVYSKGRKQQAMGLLGHGVSSTPEAMTAKLHWVLSQNINVKEALSSNLCGEHRETLRE
;
A
#
# COMPACT_ATOMS: atom_id res chain seq x y z
N MET A 1 13.10 3.27 0.95
CA MET A 1 13.93 4.51 0.84
C MET A 1 13.54 5.23 -0.45
N HIS A 2 12.99 6.45 -0.33
CA HIS A 2 12.50 7.23 -1.46
C HIS A 2 13.43 8.39 -1.86
N SER A 3 14.66 8.38 -1.37
CA SER A 3 15.68 9.37 -1.67
C SER A 3 17.07 8.74 -1.67
N SER A 4 17.97 9.22 -2.52
CA SER A 4 19.39 8.88 -2.53
C SER A 4 20.26 9.91 -1.78
N ARG A 5 19.65 10.87 -1.09
CA ARG A 5 20.33 11.88 -0.28
C ARG A 5 20.89 11.24 1.01
N ARG A 6 21.83 11.93 1.66
CA ARG A 6 22.40 11.46 2.93
C ARG A 6 21.40 11.33 4.07
N ASP A 7 20.30 12.11 3.99
CA ASP A 7 19.18 12.09 4.93
C ASP A 7 18.01 11.21 4.45
N ALA A 8 18.29 10.17 3.68
CA ALA A 8 17.27 9.36 2.99
C ALA A 8 16.41 8.48 3.90
N PHE A 9 16.86 8.21 5.12
CA PHE A 9 16.16 7.33 6.05
C PHE A 9 15.20 8.14 6.93
N HIS A 10 14.01 8.37 6.40
CA HIS A 10 12.90 9.00 7.10
C HIS A 10 11.71 8.04 7.18
N PRO A 11 10.95 8.04 8.29
CA PRO A 11 9.68 7.34 8.32
C PRO A 11 8.70 8.01 7.35
N VAL A 12 7.92 7.19 6.66
CA VAL A 12 6.82 7.65 5.81
C VAL A 12 5.52 7.51 6.60
N ASN A 13 4.75 8.60 6.67
CA ASN A 13 3.48 8.66 7.41
C ASN A 13 3.58 8.30 8.91
N GLY A 14 4.75 8.45 9.52
CA GLY A 14 4.99 8.16 10.92
C GLY A 14 5.96 9.15 11.57
N GLN A 15 6.06 9.07 12.89
CA GLN A 15 7.07 9.80 13.66
C GLN A 15 8.31 8.92 13.85
N PRO A 16 9.53 9.46 13.75
CA PRO A 16 10.73 8.68 14.00
C PRO A 16 10.82 8.26 15.49
N LEU A 17 11.18 7.02 15.72
CA LEU A 17 11.45 6.52 17.07
C LEU A 17 12.68 7.20 17.68
N ALA A 18 13.67 7.44 16.83
CA ALA A 18 14.88 8.19 17.16
C ALA A 18 15.43 8.87 15.89
N SER A 19 16.11 9.96 16.08
CA SER A 19 16.85 10.67 15.01
C SER A 19 18.34 10.65 15.30
N LEU A 20 19.13 10.33 14.29
CA LEU A 20 20.59 10.36 14.35
C LEU A 20 21.09 11.58 13.58
N SER A 21 21.83 12.44 14.26
CA SER A 21 22.47 13.60 13.64
C SER A 21 23.99 13.50 13.74
N MET A 22 24.68 13.86 12.67
CA MET A 22 26.14 13.94 12.66
C MET A 22 26.57 15.39 12.89
N THR A 23 27.43 15.60 13.88
CA THR A 23 28.02 16.90 14.18
C THR A 23 29.54 16.81 14.11
N PRO A 24 30.29 17.92 14.07
CA PRO A 24 31.76 17.89 14.15
C PRO A 24 32.31 17.19 15.41
N LYS A 25 31.48 17.04 16.46
CA LYS A 25 31.82 16.37 17.72
C LYS A 25 31.45 14.89 17.75
N GLY A 26 30.85 14.34 16.67
CA GLY A 26 30.39 12.97 16.58
C GLY A 26 28.89 12.85 16.35
N PHE A 27 28.35 11.67 16.60
CA PHE A 27 26.94 11.38 16.45
C PHE A 27 26.13 11.78 17.69
N THR A 28 24.97 12.36 17.46
CA THR A 28 23.97 12.62 18.49
C THR A 28 22.69 11.86 18.16
N VAL A 29 22.17 11.11 19.13
CA VAL A 29 20.88 10.41 19.03
C VAL A 29 19.87 11.19 19.87
N THR A 30 18.74 11.55 19.25
CA THR A 30 17.60 12.15 19.92
C THR A 30 16.42 11.18 19.81
N THR A 31 15.90 10.73 20.95
CA THR A 31 14.75 9.82 20.99
C THR A 31 13.43 10.58 21.01
N ALA A 32 12.38 9.95 20.49
CA ALA A 32 11.02 10.46 20.63
C ALA A 32 10.59 10.48 22.12
N PRO A 33 9.67 11.39 22.53
CA PRO A 33 9.17 11.42 23.92
C PRO A 33 8.56 10.10 24.40
N TRP A 34 8.02 9.30 23.49
CA TRP A 34 7.37 8.01 23.74
C TRP A 34 8.29 6.81 23.50
N TYR A 35 9.60 7.04 23.36
CA TYR A 35 10.58 5.99 23.07
C TYR A 35 10.64 4.92 24.17
N ASP A 36 10.67 5.34 25.42
CA ASP A 36 10.79 4.41 26.54
C ASP A 36 9.54 3.54 26.71
N ASP A 37 8.35 4.10 26.50
CA ASP A 37 7.10 3.36 26.51
C ASP A 37 7.07 2.31 25.37
N ALA A 38 7.50 2.71 24.17
CA ALA A 38 7.60 1.79 23.03
C ALA A 38 8.60 0.66 23.28
N ARG A 39 9.73 0.96 23.91
CA ARG A 39 10.75 -0.03 24.29
C ARG A 39 10.23 -1.01 25.34
N GLU A 40 9.51 -0.51 26.35
CA GLU A 40 8.89 -1.35 27.36
C GLU A 40 7.83 -2.27 26.75
N ALA A 41 6.95 -1.73 25.91
CA ALA A 41 5.94 -2.51 25.19
C ALA A 41 6.60 -3.60 24.32
N ALA A 42 7.69 -3.26 23.62
CA ALA A 42 8.42 -4.23 22.79
C ALA A 42 9.07 -5.34 23.62
N SER A 43 9.56 -5.03 24.83
CA SER A 43 10.18 -6.03 25.71
C SER A 43 9.20 -7.09 26.25
N LYS A 44 7.91 -6.76 26.24
CA LYS A 44 6.82 -7.65 26.68
C LYS A 44 6.30 -8.57 25.55
N ARG A 45 6.75 -8.37 24.30
CA ARG A 45 6.36 -9.23 23.19
C ARG A 45 6.99 -10.61 23.35
N PRO A 46 6.25 -11.69 23.07
CA PRO A 46 6.83 -13.02 23.06
C PRO A 46 7.93 -13.08 21.98
N VAL A 47 9.04 -13.72 22.32
CA VAL A 47 10.10 -13.99 21.34
C VAL A 47 9.57 -14.99 20.34
N ALA A 48 9.62 -14.66 19.05
CA ALA A 48 9.27 -15.60 18.00
C ALA A 48 10.28 -16.76 18.00
N GLU A 49 9.80 -17.99 18.08
CA GLU A 49 10.67 -19.17 18.09
C GLU A 49 11.41 -19.34 16.76
N ARG A 50 10.74 -19.02 15.66
CA ARG A 50 11.30 -19.07 14.29
C ARG A 50 10.69 -17.98 13.43
N PRO A 51 11.42 -17.43 12.46
CA PRO A 51 10.84 -16.60 11.42
C PRO A 51 9.80 -17.39 10.64
N THR A 52 8.64 -16.79 10.38
CA THR A 52 7.64 -17.39 9.50
C THR A 52 8.20 -17.45 8.09
N THR A 53 8.36 -18.65 7.56
CA THR A 53 8.73 -18.83 6.15
C THR A 53 7.50 -18.64 5.26
N TYR A 54 7.72 -18.18 4.05
CA TYR A 54 6.66 -18.03 3.06
C TYR A 54 7.13 -18.44 1.66
N GLU A 55 6.18 -18.82 0.82
CA GLU A 55 6.47 -19.18 -0.55
C GLU A 55 6.80 -17.96 -1.39
N THR A 56 7.91 -18.01 -2.13
CA THR A 56 8.40 -16.91 -2.96
C THR A 56 7.78 -16.87 -4.35
N GLY A 57 6.97 -17.87 -4.72
CA GLY A 57 6.40 -18.02 -6.06
C GLY A 57 5.20 -17.12 -6.37
N GLN A 58 4.75 -16.29 -5.44
CA GLN A 58 3.62 -15.37 -5.64
C GLN A 58 3.96 -14.31 -6.68
N ARG A 59 3.09 -14.15 -7.68
CA ARG A 59 3.26 -13.16 -8.74
C ARG A 59 2.31 -11.99 -8.52
N ILE A 60 2.86 -10.80 -8.26
CA ILE A 60 2.11 -9.57 -8.08
C ILE A 60 2.47 -8.61 -9.21
N ALA A 61 1.45 -8.05 -9.84
CA ALA A 61 1.62 -6.98 -10.81
C ALA A 61 1.49 -5.60 -10.13
N GLN A 62 2.25 -4.63 -10.62
CA GLN A 62 2.12 -3.23 -10.20
C GLN A 62 1.85 -2.34 -11.39
N PHE A 63 0.95 -1.36 -11.22
CA PHE A 63 0.62 -0.36 -12.22
C PHE A 63 0.57 1.03 -11.59
N ILE A 64 1.07 2.01 -12.32
CA ILE A 64 1.04 3.42 -11.92
C ILE A 64 -0.09 4.11 -12.71
N ALA A 65 -1.08 4.66 -11.99
CA ALA A 65 -2.16 5.40 -12.61
C ALA A 65 -1.65 6.73 -13.20
N GLY A 66 -2.07 6.99 -14.43
CA GLY A 66 -1.70 8.19 -15.18
C GLY A 66 -2.14 8.05 -16.64
N PRO A 67 -1.83 9.05 -17.49
CA PRO A 67 -2.20 9.02 -18.91
C PRO A 67 -1.59 7.86 -19.71
N TRP A 68 -0.56 7.24 -19.16
CA TRP A 68 0.14 6.07 -19.75
C TRP A 68 -0.44 4.73 -19.32
N LEU A 69 -1.44 4.70 -18.43
CA LEU A 69 -2.10 3.47 -18.00
C LEU A 69 -3.13 3.04 -19.05
N HIS A 70 -2.80 2.05 -19.84
CA HIS A 70 -3.70 1.46 -20.82
C HIS A 70 -4.34 0.19 -20.26
N ALA A 71 -5.66 0.08 -20.43
CA ALA A 71 -6.45 -1.06 -19.94
C ALA A 71 -5.99 -2.38 -20.56
N GLU A 72 -5.58 -2.36 -21.83
CA GLU A 72 -5.02 -3.54 -22.51
C GLU A 72 -3.75 -4.07 -21.86
N HIS A 73 -2.89 -3.20 -21.33
CA HIS A 73 -1.68 -3.63 -20.61
C HIS A 73 -2.07 -4.33 -19.30
N VAL A 74 -3.08 -3.81 -18.60
CA VAL A 74 -3.61 -4.44 -17.38
C VAL A 74 -4.18 -5.81 -17.71
N GLU A 75 -5.00 -5.92 -18.76
CA GLU A 75 -5.58 -7.19 -19.23
C GLU A 75 -4.50 -8.22 -19.55
N ALA A 76 -3.50 -7.81 -20.34
CA ALA A 76 -2.42 -8.69 -20.75
C ALA A 76 -1.66 -9.26 -19.54
N VAL A 77 -1.32 -8.42 -18.58
CA VAL A 77 -0.60 -8.85 -17.37
C VAL A 77 -1.48 -9.72 -16.47
N VAL A 78 -2.74 -9.35 -16.25
CA VAL A 78 -3.67 -10.16 -15.45
C VAL A 78 -3.87 -11.55 -16.07
N SER A 79 -3.91 -11.63 -17.40
CA SER A 79 -4.05 -12.89 -18.14
C SER A 79 -2.87 -13.85 -17.97
N THR A 80 -1.72 -13.39 -17.50
CA THR A 80 -0.58 -14.25 -17.18
C THR A 80 -0.76 -15.07 -15.89
N GLY A 81 -1.86 -14.85 -15.16
CA GLY A 81 -2.18 -15.56 -13.91
C GLY A 81 -1.42 -15.00 -12.71
N VAL A 82 -1.34 -13.67 -12.59
CA VAL A 82 -0.90 -13.02 -11.35
C VAL A 82 -1.88 -13.29 -10.21
N GLN A 83 -1.39 -13.36 -8.98
CA GLN A 83 -2.19 -13.65 -7.79
C GLN A 83 -2.61 -12.39 -7.03
N GLY A 84 -2.13 -11.21 -7.44
CA GLY A 84 -2.51 -9.94 -6.88
C GLY A 84 -2.09 -8.77 -7.76
N VAL A 85 -2.76 -7.65 -7.61
CA VAL A 85 -2.46 -6.42 -8.35
C VAL A 85 -2.42 -5.25 -7.38
N VAL A 86 -1.38 -4.43 -7.49
CA VAL A 86 -1.22 -3.18 -6.74
C VAL A 86 -1.25 -2.01 -7.72
N PHE A 87 -2.20 -1.11 -7.55
CA PHE A 87 -2.25 0.14 -8.29
C PHE A 87 -1.76 1.30 -7.44
N HIS A 88 -0.85 2.09 -8.00
CA HIS A 88 -0.45 3.37 -7.43
C HIS A 88 -1.43 4.43 -7.96
N GLY A 89 -2.45 4.76 -7.15
CA GLY A 89 -3.50 5.70 -7.51
C GLY A 89 -3.04 7.16 -7.39
N THR A 90 -3.69 8.04 -8.12
CA THR A 90 -3.45 9.48 -8.07
C THR A 90 -4.17 10.12 -6.89
N GLY A 91 -3.59 11.19 -6.31
CA GLY A 91 -4.21 11.95 -5.22
C GLY A 91 -4.54 11.06 -4.02
N LEU A 92 -5.81 10.91 -3.71
CA LEU A 92 -6.31 10.07 -2.61
C LEU A 92 -6.50 8.59 -3.00
N GLY A 93 -5.80 8.11 -4.02
CA GLY A 93 -5.87 6.70 -4.47
C GLY A 93 -6.88 6.48 -5.61
N HIS A 94 -6.92 7.38 -6.58
CA HIS A 94 -7.88 7.25 -7.69
C HIS A 94 -7.27 6.62 -8.94
N LEU A 95 -8.09 5.80 -9.61
CA LEU A 95 -7.82 5.25 -10.94
C LEU A 95 -8.68 5.94 -12.00
N PRO A 96 -8.25 5.97 -13.27
CA PRO A 96 -9.04 6.51 -14.38
C PRO A 96 -10.13 5.51 -14.79
N ILE A 97 -11.26 5.48 -14.07
CA ILE A 97 -12.35 4.52 -14.25
C ILE A 97 -13.70 5.16 -14.57
N ASP A 98 -13.79 6.48 -14.60
CA ASP A 98 -15.03 7.18 -14.90
C ASP A 98 -15.14 7.51 -16.40
N ASP A 99 -16.31 7.24 -16.94
CA ASP A 99 -16.68 7.59 -18.31
C ASP A 99 -18.14 8.10 -18.34
N PRO A 100 -18.42 9.25 -17.69
CA PRO A 100 -19.79 9.73 -17.51
C PRO A 100 -20.43 10.27 -18.81
N GLN A 101 -19.62 10.60 -19.82
CA GLN A 101 -20.08 11.15 -21.10
C GLN A 101 -19.94 10.15 -22.25
N ASN A 102 -19.46 8.93 -21.98
CA ASN A 102 -19.13 7.91 -22.97
C ASN A 102 -18.10 8.39 -24.01
N ASP A 103 -17.15 9.21 -23.57
CA ASP A 103 -16.04 9.74 -24.36
C ASP A 103 -14.65 9.27 -23.89
N ALA A 104 -14.61 8.42 -22.87
CA ALA A 104 -13.40 7.82 -22.29
C ALA A 104 -13.47 6.27 -22.33
N PRO A 105 -13.47 5.65 -23.51
CA PRO A 105 -13.64 4.19 -23.66
C PRO A 105 -12.56 3.39 -22.95
N GLU A 106 -11.36 3.94 -22.82
CA GLU A 106 -10.25 3.37 -22.09
C GLU A 106 -10.58 3.21 -20.59
N ASN A 107 -11.19 4.22 -19.98
CA ASN A 107 -11.65 4.18 -18.61
C ASN A 107 -12.76 3.14 -18.41
N ALA A 108 -13.71 3.07 -19.34
CA ALA A 108 -14.77 2.07 -19.33
C ALA A 108 -14.23 0.65 -19.49
N LEU A 109 -13.19 0.47 -20.30
CA LEU A 109 -12.52 -0.82 -20.44
C LEU A 109 -11.78 -1.21 -19.15
N LEU A 110 -11.03 -0.29 -18.55
CA LEU A 110 -10.35 -0.53 -17.27
C LEU A 110 -11.34 -0.91 -16.16
N TRP A 111 -12.48 -0.20 -16.06
CA TRP A 111 -13.55 -0.54 -15.14
C TRP A 111 -14.01 -2.00 -15.30
N ARG A 112 -14.27 -2.44 -16.54
CA ARG A 112 -14.69 -3.83 -16.81
C ARG A 112 -13.63 -4.86 -16.43
N ILE A 113 -12.36 -4.56 -16.69
CA ILE A 113 -11.24 -5.44 -16.33
C ILE A 113 -11.15 -5.59 -14.82
N LEU A 114 -11.17 -4.47 -14.07
CA LEU A 114 -11.10 -4.48 -12.62
C LEU A 114 -12.29 -5.21 -11.99
N THR A 115 -13.51 -4.98 -12.49
CA THR A 115 -14.70 -5.69 -12.06
C THR A 115 -14.54 -7.21 -12.25
N ARG A 116 -13.98 -7.62 -13.36
CA ARG A 116 -13.74 -9.04 -13.66
C ARG A 116 -12.65 -9.63 -12.74
N CYS A 117 -11.62 -8.86 -12.40
CA CYS A 117 -10.59 -9.28 -11.44
C CYS A 117 -11.22 -9.55 -10.06
N VAL A 118 -12.02 -8.60 -9.55
CA VAL A 118 -12.68 -8.73 -8.25
C VAL A 118 -13.67 -9.91 -8.24
N ASN A 119 -14.46 -10.09 -9.31
CA ASN A 119 -15.39 -11.22 -9.42
C ASN A 119 -14.68 -12.59 -9.48
N ARG A 120 -13.41 -12.62 -9.81
CA ARG A 120 -12.55 -13.81 -9.76
C ARG A 120 -11.74 -13.93 -8.48
N GLU A 121 -12.06 -13.12 -7.48
CA GLU A 121 -11.38 -13.07 -6.20
C GLU A 121 -9.89 -12.69 -6.29
N LEU A 122 -9.47 -12.11 -7.42
CA LEU A 122 -8.13 -11.56 -7.56
C LEU A 122 -8.04 -10.26 -6.73
N PRO A 123 -7.20 -10.19 -5.69
CA PRO A 123 -7.07 -8.98 -4.90
C PRO A 123 -6.46 -7.85 -5.73
N VAL A 124 -7.19 -6.74 -5.79
CA VAL A 124 -6.76 -5.49 -6.41
C VAL A 124 -6.65 -4.43 -5.32
N VAL A 125 -5.45 -3.98 -5.06
CA VAL A 125 -5.12 -3.07 -3.96
C VAL A 125 -4.70 -1.72 -4.50
N ILE A 126 -5.24 -0.67 -3.93
CA ILE A 126 -4.86 0.71 -4.24
C ILE A 126 -3.91 1.23 -3.15
N VAL A 127 -2.82 1.83 -3.57
CA VAL A 127 -1.90 2.63 -2.74
C VAL A 127 -1.73 4.01 -3.37
N ASN A 128 -1.23 4.98 -2.63
CA ASN A 128 -0.98 6.30 -3.18
C ASN A 128 0.35 6.40 -3.94
N GLN A 129 0.36 7.19 -5.01
CA GLN A 129 1.60 7.72 -5.58
C GLN A 129 2.21 8.80 -4.67
N CYS A 130 1.37 9.49 -3.91
CA CYS A 130 1.82 10.47 -2.93
C CYS A 130 2.50 9.74 -1.77
N ILE A 131 3.70 10.19 -1.41
CA ILE A 131 4.48 9.59 -0.32
C ILE A 131 3.79 9.81 1.03
N HIS A 132 3.16 10.97 1.22
CA HIS A 132 2.48 11.33 2.45
C HIS A 132 0.96 11.30 2.29
N GLY A 133 0.30 10.85 3.33
CA GLY A 133 -1.15 10.74 3.41
C GLY A 133 -1.67 9.36 3.03
N PRO A 134 -2.88 9.02 3.50
CA PRO A 134 -3.52 7.75 3.21
C PRO A 134 -4.29 7.75 1.90
N VAL A 135 -4.67 6.57 1.46
CA VAL A 135 -5.75 6.39 0.49
C VAL A 135 -7.08 6.70 1.17
N ASP A 136 -7.83 7.66 0.62
CA ASP A 136 -9.19 7.95 1.10
C ASP A 136 -10.22 7.83 -0.02
N MET A 137 -10.92 6.71 -0.03
CA MET A 137 -11.94 6.41 -1.03
C MET A 137 -13.31 7.05 -0.71
N ASN A 138 -13.46 7.73 0.41
CA ASN A 138 -14.75 8.32 0.82
C ASN A 138 -14.95 9.75 0.30
N VAL A 139 -13.89 10.48 0.03
CA VAL A 139 -13.95 11.91 -0.32
C VAL A 139 -14.65 12.13 -1.66
N TYR A 140 -14.26 11.41 -2.70
CA TYR A 140 -14.79 11.61 -4.05
C TYR A 140 -15.67 10.45 -4.51
N SER A 141 -16.60 10.73 -5.41
CA SER A 141 -17.50 9.72 -6.01
C SER A 141 -16.73 8.58 -6.66
N LYS A 142 -15.61 8.89 -7.32
CA LYS A 142 -14.71 7.90 -7.94
C LYS A 142 -14.15 6.91 -6.92
N GLY A 143 -13.68 7.39 -5.78
CA GLY A 143 -13.19 6.54 -4.69
C GLY A 143 -14.28 5.61 -4.15
N ARG A 144 -15.48 6.17 -3.92
CA ARG A 144 -16.62 5.35 -3.47
C ARG A 144 -17.02 4.28 -4.49
N LYS A 145 -16.92 4.57 -5.80
CA LYS A 145 -17.14 3.57 -6.86
C LYS A 145 -16.09 2.46 -6.81
N GLN A 146 -14.81 2.82 -6.62
CA GLN A 146 -13.73 1.85 -6.45
C GLN A 146 -13.98 0.92 -5.26
N GLN A 147 -14.36 1.50 -4.12
CA GLN A 147 -14.67 0.75 -2.91
C GLN A 147 -15.90 -0.15 -3.09
N ALA A 148 -16.97 0.36 -3.69
CA ALA A 148 -18.17 -0.40 -3.99
C ALA A 148 -17.93 -1.56 -4.96
N MET A 149 -16.99 -1.41 -5.89
CA MET A 149 -16.54 -2.49 -6.78
C MET A 149 -15.83 -3.61 -6.01
N GLY A 150 -15.25 -3.33 -4.86
CA GLY A 150 -14.47 -4.27 -4.06
C GLY A 150 -12.95 -4.07 -4.14
N LEU A 151 -12.49 -2.94 -4.68
CA LEU A 151 -11.07 -2.61 -4.63
C LEU A 151 -10.66 -2.33 -3.18
N LEU A 152 -9.49 -2.85 -2.79
CA LEU A 152 -8.94 -2.74 -1.45
C LEU A 152 -8.02 -1.51 -1.34
N GLY A 153 -7.74 -1.05 -0.11
CA GLY A 153 -6.76 0.00 0.13
C GLY A 153 -7.28 1.24 0.85
N HIS A 154 -8.59 1.38 1.07
CA HIS A 154 -9.09 2.49 1.86
C HIS A 154 -8.42 2.53 3.25
N GLY A 155 -7.93 3.70 3.67
CA GLY A 155 -7.20 3.88 4.92
C GLY A 155 -5.71 3.50 4.88
N VAL A 156 -5.23 2.90 3.79
CA VAL A 156 -3.84 2.50 3.65
C VAL A 156 -2.93 3.73 3.58
N SER A 157 -1.94 3.78 4.48
CA SER A 157 -0.90 4.82 4.54
C SER A 157 0.51 4.29 4.29
N SER A 158 0.65 3.00 4.01
CA SER A 158 1.92 2.37 3.66
C SER A 158 2.37 2.73 2.24
N THR A 159 3.68 2.67 2.01
CA THR A 159 4.24 2.88 0.68
C THR A 159 3.86 1.75 -0.27
N PRO A 160 3.91 1.98 -1.60
CA PRO A 160 3.66 0.92 -2.58
C PRO A 160 4.51 -0.33 -2.38
N GLU A 161 5.78 -0.15 -2.03
CA GLU A 161 6.72 -1.25 -1.78
C GLU A 161 6.31 -2.06 -0.54
N ALA A 162 5.97 -1.37 0.56
CA ALA A 162 5.53 -2.02 1.79
C ALA A 162 4.22 -2.79 1.56
N MET A 163 3.27 -2.21 0.83
CA MET A 163 2.01 -2.88 0.50
C MET A 163 2.22 -4.08 -0.42
N THR A 164 3.11 -3.97 -1.41
CA THR A 164 3.43 -5.09 -2.31
C THR A 164 4.06 -6.24 -1.54
N ALA A 165 5.01 -5.95 -0.65
CA ALA A 165 5.62 -6.97 0.21
C ALA A 165 4.57 -7.60 1.14
N LYS A 166 3.69 -6.80 1.73
CA LYS A 166 2.59 -7.27 2.57
C LYS A 166 1.64 -8.18 1.81
N LEU A 167 1.19 -7.77 0.61
CA LEU A 167 0.31 -8.58 -0.22
C LEU A 167 0.97 -9.91 -0.60
N HIS A 168 2.26 -9.88 -0.95
CA HIS A 168 3.03 -11.08 -1.27
C HIS A 168 3.07 -12.05 -0.09
N TRP A 169 3.35 -11.54 1.10
CA TRP A 169 3.37 -12.34 2.32
C TRP A 169 1.98 -12.92 2.65
N VAL A 170 0.93 -12.07 2.62
CA VAL A 170 -0.45 -12.48 2.91
C VAL A 170 -0.92 -13.61 1.99
N LEU A 171 -0.65 -13.49 0.69
CA LEU A 171 -0.97 -14.53 -0.29
C LEU A 171 -0.25 -15.85 0.00
N SER A 172 0.99 -15.78 0.49
CA SER A 172 1.76 -16.98 0.83
C SER A 172 1.29 -17.70 2.10
N GLN A 173 0.59 -16.97 3.00
CA GLN A 173 0.11 -17.51 4.27
C GLN A 173 -1.31 -18.10 4.19
N ASN A 174 -1.98 -17.97 3.05
CA ASN A 174 -3.36 -18.45 2.85
C ASN A 174 -4.35 -17.89 3.90
N ILE A 175 -4.17 -16.62 4.27
CA ILE A 175 -5.04 -15.90 5.21
C ILE A 175 -5.97 -14.95 4.46
N ASN A 176 -7.01 -14.44 5.15
CA ASN A 176 -7.95 -13.51 4.55
C ASN A 176 -7.25 -12.22 4.11
N VAL A 177 -7.15 -12.02 2.80
CA VAL A 177 -6.44 -10.88 2.19
C VAL A 177 -7.03 -9.55 2.64
N LYS A 178 -8.37 -9.42 2.64
CA LYS A 178 -9.05 -8.17 2.97
C LYS A 178 -8.79 -7.74 4.42
N GLU A 179 -8.88 -8.67 5.36
CA GLU A 179 -8.59 -8.41 6.78
C GLU A 179 -7.11 -8.10 7.00
N ALA A 180 -6.24 -8.92 6.43
CA ALA A 180 -4.81 -8.74 6.61
C ALA A 180 -4.31 -7.41 6.05
N LEU A 181 -4.79 -6.99 4.86
CA LEU A 181 -4.36 -5.73 4.26
C LEU A 181 -4.86 -4.50 5.01
N SER A 182 -5.99 -4.57 5.69
CA SER A 182 -6.52 -3.49 6.54
C SER A 182 -5.91 -3.46 7.93
N SER A 183 -5.27 -4.54 8.38
CA SER A 183 -4.62 -4.63 9.69
C SER A 183 -3.20 -4.06 9.67
N ASN A 184 -2.76 -3.53 10.80
CA ASN A 184 -1.36 -3.13 10.99
C ASN A 184 -0.57 -4.32 11.54
N LEU A 185 0.21 -5.00 10.69
CA LEU A 185 0.90 -6.23 11.05
C LEU A 185 2.29 -5.99 11.67
N CYS A 186 3.00 -4.99 11.18
CA CYS A 186 4.38 -4.72 11.61
C CYS A 186 4.74 -3.23 11.69
N GLY A 187 3.73 -2.36 11.80
CA GLY A 187 3.92 -0.92 11.86
C GLY A 187 3.90 -0.22 10.49
N GLU A 188 3.44 -0.92 9.46
CA GLU A 188 3.37 -0.43 8.09
C GLU A 188 2.19 0.51 7.81
N HIS A 189 1.24 0.60 8.75
CA HIS A 189 0.11 1.52 8.70
C HIS A 189 0.11 2.45 9.91
N ARG A 190 -0.30 3.68 9.70
CA ARG A 190 -0.67 4.57 10.78
C ARG A 190 -2.12 4.27 11.18
N GLU A 191 -2.35 3.93 12.44
CA GLU A 191 -3.68 3.56 12.94
C GLU A 191 -4.66 4.73 13.00
N THR A 192 -4.18 5.96 12.98
CA THR A 192 -5.01 7.15 13.01
C THR A 192 -4.70 8.08 11.85
N LEU A 193 -5.71 8.37 11.03
CA LEU A 193 -5.70 9.43 10.02
C LEU A 193 -5.86 10.84 10.63
N ARG A 194 -5.80 10.97 11.95
CA ARG A 194 -5.93 12.24 12.67
C ARG A 194 -4.54 12.85 12.82
N GLU A 195 -4.42 14.05 12.29
CA GLU A 195 -3.32 14.97 12.57
C GLU A 195 -3.23 15.32 14.06
#